data_00bc46a5b200a0c557a0ff609ce8a0c3
#
_entry.id   00bc46a5b200a0c557a0ff609ce8a0c3
#
_cell.length_a   1.000
_cell.length_b   1.000
_cell.length_c   1.000
_cell.angle_alpha   90.00
_cell.angle_beta   90.00
_cell.angle_gamma   90.00
#
_symmetry.space_group_name_H-M   'P 1'
#
loop_
_entity.id
_entity.type
_entity.pdbx_description
1 polymer ?
#
loop_
_entity_poly.entity_id
_entity_poly.type
_entity_poly.pdbx_seq_one_letter_code
_entity_poly.pdbx_strand_id
1 'polypeptide(L)'
;MSSEKPILEIDNLVVDYETEDGVVHAVTGMNLSLGKKKTLGFVGETGAGKTTTALAILRLIPDPPGVIKDGSIKLNGVNILDLSIGEMRKLRGNFVSMIFQDPMTSLNPALTVGDQIAEVIETHQNVSRGEALKQSREMLETVGISSDRIFDYPHQFSGGMRQRVVIA
;
A
#
# COMPACT_ATOMS: atom_id res chain seq x y z
N MET A 1 7.39 31.40 -7.50
CA MET A 1 7.37 30.15 -6.71
C MET A 1 6.92 29.07 -7.68
N SER A 2 7.80 28.15 -8.06
CA SER A 2 7.48 27.03 -8.95
C SER A 2 6.47 26.13 -8.25
N SER A 3 5.25 26.07 -8.75
CA SER A 3 4.23 25.14 -8.26
C SER A 3 4.60 23.74 -8.73
N GLU A 4 5.46 23.04 -7.98
CA GLU A 4 5.66 21.62 -8.24
C GLU A 4 4.30 20.92 -8.11
N LYS A 5 3.94 20.15 -9.14
CA LYS A 5 2.69 19.36 -9.13
C LYS A 5 2.73 18.38 -7.95
N PRO A 6 1.63 18.25 -7.19
CA PRO A 6 1.56 17.29 -6.10
C PRO A 6 1.76 15.86 -6.60
N ILE A 7 2.34 15.01 -5.76
CA ILE A 7 2.49 13.57 -6.06
C ILE A 7 1.17 12.83 -5.85
N LEU A 8 0.36 13.28 -4.89
CA LEU A 8 -0.99 12.78 -4.61
C LEU A 8 -1.94 13.98 -4.50
N GLU A 9 -3.06 13.89 -5.19
CA GLU A 9 -4.15 14.84 -5.11
C GLU A 9 -5.48 14.08 -5.02
N ILE A 10 -6.28 14.39 -4.03
CA ILE A 10 -7.64 13.88 -3.87
C ILE A 10 -8.57 15.08 -3.93
N ASP A 11 -9.59 14.99 -4.77
CA ASP A 11 -10.60 16.03 -4.95
C ASP A 11 -11.99 15.43 -4.76
N ASN A 12 -12.72 15.97 -3.80
CA ASN A 12 -14.11 15.62 -3.47
C ASN A 12 -14.39 14.11 -3.34
N LEU A 13 -13.47 13.33 -2.76
CA LEU A 13 -13.64 11.88 -2.63
C LEU A 13 -14.83 11.53 -1.75
N VAL A 14 -15.75 10.74 -2.29
CA VAL A 14 -16.91 10.18 -1.58
C VAL A 14 -16.86 8.66 -1.65
N VAL A 15 -16.91 8.01 -0.49
CA VAL A 15 -16.90 6.53 -0.38
C VAL A 15 -18.00 6.09 0.58
N ASP A 16 -18.84 5.18 0.10
CA ASP A 16 -19.91 4.54 0.85
C ASP A 16 -19.67 3.04 0.99
N TYR A 17 -20.19 2.46 2.06
CA TYR A 17 -20.33 1.01 2.21
C TYR A 17 -21.82 0.66 2.21
N GLU A 18 -22.26 -0.13 1.24
CA GLU A 18 -23.63 -0.59 1.08
C GLU A 18 -23.79 -1.93 1.80
N THR A 19 -24.37 -1.90 3.00
CA THR A 19 -24.59 -3.08 3.85
C THR A 19 -26.06 -3.48 3.87
N GLU A 20 -26.37 -4.67 4.38
CA GLU A 20 -27.76 -5.10 4.58
C GLU A 20 -28.55 -4.20 5.52
N ASP A 21 -27.87 -3.55 6.47
CA ASP A 21 -28.46 -2.63 7.45
C ASP A 21 -28.59 -1.19 6.93
N GLY A 22 -28.09 -0.89 5.73
CA GLY A 22 -28.12 0.44 5.12
C GLY A 22 -26.79 0.92 4.58
N VAL A 23 -26.73 2.20 4.22
CA VAL A 23 -25.54 2.83 3.66
C VAL A 23 -24.74 3.53 4.76
N VAL A 24 -23.44 3.21 4.86
CA VAL A 24 -22.50 3.89 5.74
C VAL A 24 -21.65 4.85 4.91
N HIS A 25 -21.78 6.15 5.15
CA HIS A 25 -20.98 7.19 4.50
C HIS A 25 -19.60 7.28 5.16
N ALA A 26 -18.60 6.56 4.60
CA ALA A 26 -17.28 6.45 5.20
C ALA A 26 -16.36 7.63 4.89
N VAL A 27 -16.49 8.25 3.72
CA VAL A 27 -15.78 9.46 3.30
C VAL A 27 -16.76 10.38 2.58
N THR A 28 -16.83 11.64 3.00
CA THR A 28 -17.83 12.60 2.51
C THR A 28 -17.16 13.89 2.02
N GLY A 29 -16.67 13.87 0.75
CA GLY A 29 -16.08 15.05 0.14
C GLY A 29 -14.67 15.37 0.60
N MET A 30 -13.80 14.35 0.72
CA MET A 30 -12.40 14.51 1.15
C MET A 30 -11.57 15.21 0.09
N ASN A 31 -10.82 16.23 0.53
CA ASN A 31 -9.84 16.93 -0.28
C ASN A 31 -8.46 16.85 0.37
N LEU A 32 -7.43 16.52 -0.42
CA LEU A 32 -6.07 16.35 0.09
C LEU A 32 -5.06 16.60 -1.04
N SER A 33 -3.94 17.22 -0.69
CA SER A 33 -2.81 17.40 -1.62
C SER A 33 -1.49 17.13 -0.90
N LEU A 34 -0.65 16.27 -1.48
CA LEU A 34 0.67 15.93 -0.96
C LEU A 34 1.74 16.25 -2.01
N GLY A 35 2.66 17.13 -1.67
CA GLY A 35 3.82 17.45 -2.49
C GLY A 35 4.89 16.36 -2.46
N LYS A 36 5.75 16.32 -3.48
CA LYS A 36 6.92 15.40 -3.50
C LYS A 36 7.82 15.62 -2.29
N LYS A 37 8.35 14.52 -1.74
CA LYS A 37 9.24 14.52 -0.57
C LYS A 37 8.64 15.20 0.68
N LYS A 38 7.32 15.20 0.79
CA LYS A 38 6.59 15.70 1.95
C LYS A 38 5.96 14.56 2.72
N THR A 39 5.81 14.74 4.02
CA THR A 39 5.06 13.85 4.91
C THR A 39 3.76 14.55 5.30
N LEU A 40 2.66 13.82 5.27
CA LEU A 40 1.36 14.28 5.71
C LEU A 40 0.87 13.41 6.87
N GLY A 41 0.56 14.02 8.00
CA GLY A 41 -0.12 13.38 9.12
C GLY A 41 -1.63 13.39 8.90
N PHE A 42 -2.26 12.22 8.89
CA PHE A 42 -3.70 12.07 8.74
C PHE A 42 -4.31 11.62 10.05
N VAL A 43 -4.94 12.55 10.79
CA VAL A 43 -5.46 12.36 12.16
C VAL A 43 -6.98 12.41 12.16
N GLY A 44 -7.60 11.70 13.09
CA GLY A 44 -9.04 11.64 13.27
C GLY A 44 -9.43 10.49 14.18
N GLU A 45 -10.67 10.47 14.65
CA GLU A 45 -11.22 9.40 15.48
C GLU A 45 -11.34 8.07 14.75
N THR A 46 -11.56 6.98 15.50
CA THR A 46 -11.90 5.69 14.92
C THR A 46 -13.19 5.82 14.11
N GLY A 47 -13.21 5.29 12.88
CA GLY A 47 -14.35 5.43 11.97
C GLY A 47 -14.34 6.71 11.11
N ALA A 48 -13.40 7.63 11.30
CA ALA A 48 -13.33 8.89 10.52
C ALA A 48 -12.84 8.72 9.06
N GLY A 49 -12.92 7.54 8.47
CA GLY A 49 -12.60 7.29 7.06
C GLY A 49 -11.10 7.24 6.70
N LYS A 50 -10.17 7.30 7.70
CA LYS A 50 -8.72 7.32 7.44
C LYS A 50 -8.24 6.10 6.63
N THR A 51 -8.56 4.91 7.10
CA THR A 51 -8.20 3.66 6.44
C THR A 51 -8.90 3.52 5.09
N THR A 52 -10.18 3.90 5.02
CA THR A 52 -10.95 3.90 3.77
C THR A 52 -10.32 4.80 2.72
N THR A 53 -9.87 6.01 3.11
CA THR A 53 -9.14 6.91 2.22
C THR A 53 -7.83 6.30 1.73
N ALA A 54 -7.05 5.67 2.62
CA ALA A 54 -5.80 5.00 2.24
C ALA A 54 -6.05 3.81 1.28
N LEU A 55 -7.10 3.01 1.53
CA LEU A 55 -7.52 1.92 0.65
C LEU A 55 -8.03 2.45 -0.70
N ALA A 56 -8.72 3.61 -0.72
CA ALA A 56 -9.16 4.25 -1.95
C ALA A 56 -7.99 4.64 -2.86
N ILE A 57 -6.90 5.19 -2.28
CA ILE A 57 -5.67 5.54 -3.02
C ILE A 57 -5.06 4.30 -3.71
N LEU A 58 -5.21 3.13 -3.11
CA LEU A 58 -4.72 1.86 -3.69
C LEU A 58 -5.79 1.13 -4.50
N ARG A 59 -7.03 1.64 -4.56
CA ARG A 59 -8.19 0.92 -5.11
C ARG A 59 -8.32 -0.48 -4.51
N LEU A 60 -8.20 -0.57 -3.17
CA LEU A 60 -8.31 -1.80 -2.40
C LEU A 60 -9.57 -1.80 -1.50
N ILE A 61 -10.48 -0.86 -1.69
CA ILE A 61 -11.80 -0.90 -1.04
C ILE A 61 -12.49 -2.18 -1.52
N PRO A 62 -12.96 -3.04 -0.59
CA PRO A 62 -13.73 -4.24 -0.97
C PRO A 62 -15.02 -3.83 -1.70
N ASP A 63 -15.22 -4.35 -2.90
CA ASP A 63 -16.43 -4.13 -3.69
C ASP A 63 -17.03 -5.49 -4.07
N PRO A 64 -18.20 -5.85 -3.55
CA PRO A 64 -18.97 -5.20 -2.50
C PRO A 64 -18.29 -5.33 -1.10
N PRO A 65 -18.68 -4.55 -0.07
CA PRO A 65 -19.79 -3.58 -0.01
C PRO A 65 -19.39 -2.13 -0.30
N GLY A 66 -18.09 -1.84 -0.53
CA GLY A 66 -17.59 -0.46 -0.65
C GLY A 66 -17.67 0.07 -2.09
N VAL A 67 -18.12 1.30 -2.25
CA VAL A 67 -18.26 1.96 -3.55
C VAL A 67 -17.69 3.37 -3.46
N ILE A 68 -16.82 3.74 -4.42
CA ILE A 68 -16.43 5.13 -4.63
C ILE A 68 -17.53 5.80 -5.44
N LYS A 69 -18.27 6.73 -4.82
CA LYS A 69 -19.45 7.38 -5.39
C LYS A 69 -19.08 8.61 -6.23
N ASP A 70 -18.07 9.37 -5.80
CA ASP A 70 -17.70 10.63 -6.45
C ASP A 70 -16.23 10.98 -6.14
N GLY A 71 -15.71 11.94 -6.88
CA GLY A 71 -14.38 12.51 -6.72
C GLY A 71 -13.32 11.94 -7.64
N SER A 72 -12.09 12.41 -7.43
CA SER A 72 -10.92 11.92 -8.16
C SER A 72 -9.72 11.69 -7.24
N ILE A 73 -8.88 10.75 -7.61
CA ILE A 73 -7.61 10.48 -6.93
C ILE A 73 -6.51 10.49 -7.99
N LYS A 74 -5.61 11.47 -7.93
CA LYS A 74 -4.52 11.61 -8.91
C LYS A 74 -3.19 11.26 -8.26
N LEU A 75 -2.49 10.30 -8.83
CA LEU A 75 -1.10 10.01 -8.53
C LEU A 75 -0.22 10.56 -9.66
N ASN A 76 0.67 11.48 -9.31
CA ASN A 76 1.55 12.18 -10.26
C ASN A 76 0.79 12.78 -11.46
N GLY A 77 -0.44 13.26 -11.22
CA GLY A 77 -1.32 13.88 -12.21
C GLY A 77 -2.22 12.90 -12.99
N VAL A 78 -2.07 11.58 -12.80
CA VAL A 78 -2.91 10.57 -13.45
C VAL A 78 -4.05 10.16 -12.51
N ASN A 79 -5.31 10.29 -12.95
CA ASN A 79 -6.46 9.82 -12.16
C ASN A 79 -6.48 8.29 -12.15
N ILE A 80 -6.24 7.71 -10.97
CA ILE A 80 -6.16 6.26 -10.81
C ILE A 80 -7.50 5.55 -10.90
N LEU A 81 -8.62 6.28 -10.76
CA LEU A 81 -9.95 5.70 -10.88
C LEU A 81 -10.27 5.30 -12.32
N ASP A 82 -9.64 5.95 -13.31
CA ASP A 82 -9.82 5.70 -14.73
C ASP A 82 -8.93 4.57 -15.27
N LEU A 83 -7.96 4.10 -14.46
CA LEU A 83 -7.03 3.06 -14.86
C LEU A 83 -7.67 1.68 -14.89
N SER A 84 -7.25 0.86 -15.84
CA SER A 84 -7.55 -0.58 -15.83
C SER A 84 -6.91 -1.28 -14.63
N ILE A 85 -7.41 -2.48 -14.29
CA ILE A 85 -6.84 -3.32 -13.22
C ILE A 85 -5.37 -3.64 -13.50
N GLY A 86 -5.02 -3.87 -14.77
CA GLY A 86 -3.64 -4.16 -15.19
C GLY A 86 -2.69 -2.98 -14.98
N GLU A 87 -3.13 -1.76 -15.27
CA GLU A 87 -2.35 -0.54 -15.02
C GLU A 87 -2.20 -0.27 -13.52
N MET A 88 -3.27 -0.47 -12.75
CA MET A 88 -3.23 -0.32 -11.30
C MET A 88 -2.27 -1.31 -10.63
N ARG A 89 -2.19 -2.57 -11.11
CA ARG A 89 -1.21 -3.57 -10.64
C ARG A 89 0.24 -3.11 -10.84
N LYS A 90 0.55 -2.41 -11.93
CA LYS A 90 1.90 -1.87 -12.18
C LYS A 90 2.26 -0.72 -11.24
N LEU A 91 1.26 0.02 -10.74
CA LEU A 91 1.47 1.12 -9.80
C LEU A 91 1.64 0.62 -8.36
N ARG A 92 0.85 -0.37 -7.95
CA ARG A 92 0.94 -0.97 -6.62
C ARG A 92 2.28 -1.69 -6.45
N GLY A 93 2.95 -1.46 -5.34
CA GLY A 93 4.27 -2.02 -5.02
C GLY A 93 5.45 -1.29 -5.69
N ASN A 94 5.24 -0.62 -6.82
CA ASN A 94 6.31 0.10 -7.53
C ASN A 94 6.26 1.62 -7.28
N PHE A 95 5.07 2.24 -7.38
CA PHE A 95 4.89 3.68 -7.22
C PHE A 95 4.21 4.06 -5.91
N VAL A 96 3.28 3.24 -5.47
CA VAL A 96 2.53 3.41 -4.23
C VAL A 96 2.37 2.07 -3.53
N SER A 97 2.63 2.05 -2.23
CA SER A 97 2.44 0.88 -1.37
C SER A 97 1.78 1.27 -0.06
N MET A 98 1.34 0.28 0.71
CA MET A 98 0.70 0.47 2.00
C MET A 98 1.27 -0.52 3.01
N ILE A 99 1.60 -0.02 4.18
CA ILE A 99 1.95 -0.85 5.34
C ILE A 99 0.72 -0.90 6.24
N PHE A 100 0.19 -2.10 6.45
CA PHE A 100 -0.97 -2.32 7.30
C PHE A 100 -0.60 -2.27 8.78
N GLN A 101 -1.59 -1.95 9.61
CA GLN A 101 -1.40 -1.81 11.05
C GLN A 101 -0.99 -3.13 11.73
N ASP A 102 -1.45 -4.28 11.21
CA ASP A 102 -1.10 -5.60 11.70
C ASP A 102 -0.15 -6.32 10.73
N PRO A 103 1.17 -6.35 11.02
CA PRO A 103 2.12 -7.06 10.18
C PRO A 103 1.99 -8.60 10.28
N MET A 104 1.25 -9.11 11.27
CA MET A 104 1.09 -10.55 11.49
C MET A 104 0.27 -11.22 10.39
N THR A 105 -0.69 -10.49 9.83
CA THR A 105 -1.58 -10.98 8.76
C THR A 105 -1.04 -10.70 7.36
N SER A 106 0.03 -9.89 7.24
CA SER A 106 0.60 -9.48 5.95
C SER A 106 1.59 -10.49 5.38
N LEU A 107 2.22 -11.32 6.22
CA LEU A 107 3.19 -12.33 5.80
C LEU A 107 2.54 -13.72 5.73
N ASN A 108 2.80 -14.43 4.65
CA ASN A 108 2.39 -15.83 4.50
C ASN A 108 3.29 -16.72 5.41
N PRO A 109 2.73 -17.42 6.42
CA PRO A 109 3.53 -18.22 7.35
C PRO A 109 4.18 -19.46 6.71
N ALA A 110 3.70 -19.89 5.54
CA ALA A 110 4.20 -21.07 4.83
C ALA A 110 5.38 -20.78 3.89
N LEU A 111 5.71 -19.51 3.67
CA LEU A 111 6.81 -19.08 2.81
C LEU A 111 7.93 -18.45 3.64
N THR A 112 9.18 -18.61 3.17
CA THR A 112 10.30 -17.91 3.78
C THR A 112 10.19 -16.40 3.56
N VAL A 113 10.82 -15.62 4.41
CA VAL A 113 10.86 -14.16 4.26
C VAL A 113 11.50 -13.75 2.93
N GLY A 114 12.58 -14.41 2.55
CA GLY A 114 13.25 -14.14 1.28
C GLY A 114 12.39 -14.44 0.06
N ASP A 115 11.61 -15.52 0.10
CA ASP A 115 10.71 -15.85 -1.00
C ASP A 115 9.64 -14.79 -1.21
N GLN A 116 9.10 -14.25 -0.12
CA GLN A 116 8.05 -13.23 -0.18
C GLN A 116 8.59 -11.88 -0.70
N ILE A 117 9.77 -11.47 -0.28
CA ILE A 117 10.41 -10.24 -0.81
C ILE A 117 10.79 -10.46 -2.28
N ALA A 118 11.37 -11.62 -2.62
CA ALA A 118 11.78 -11.92 -4.00
C ALA A 118 10.58 -11.97 -4.96
N GLU A 119 9.42 -12.45 -4.53
CA GLU A 119 8.19 -12.47 -5.33
C GLU A 119 7.77 -11.05 -5.75
N VAL A 120 7.87 -10.07 -4.84
CA VAL A 120 7.57 -8.66 -5.15
C VAL A 120 8.57 -8.11 -6.16
N ILE A 121 9.87 -8.41 -5.98
CA ILE A 121 10.93 -7.98 -6.90
C ILE A 121 10.70 -8.57 -8.30
N GLU A 122 10.45 -9.88 -8.41
CA GLU A 122 10.16 -10.55 -9.68
C GLU A 122 8.91 -10.01 -10.37
N THR A 123 7.88 -9.64 -9.59
CA THR A 123 6.64 -9.08 -10.13
C THR A 123 6.85 -7.72 -10.78
N HIS A 124 7.76 -6.90 -10.27
CA HIS A 124 7.97 -5.52 -10.70
C HIS A 124 9.24 -5.30 -11.52
N GLN A 125 10.16 -6.24 -11.49
CA GLN A 125 11.43 -6.17 -12.21
C GLN A 125 11.62 -7.43 -13.08
N ASN A 126 12.17 -7.25 -14.27
CA ASN A 126 12.47 -8.37 -15.14
C ASN A 126 13.84 -8.98 -14.77
N VAL A 127 13.90 -9.62 -13.60
CA VAL A 127 15.13 -10.23 -13.07
C VAL A 127 14.94 -11.73 -12.82
N SER A 128 16.06 -12.47 -12.77
CA SER A 128 16.03 -13.90 -12.41
C SER A 128 15.74 -14.08 -10.91
N ARG A 129 15.25 -15.28 -10.54
CA ARG A 129 15.05 -15.66 -9.13
C ARG A 129 16.31 -15.49 -8.28
N GLY A 130 17.48 -15.83 -8.83
CA GLY A 130 18.76 -15.66 -8.13
C GLY A 130 19.09 -14.21 -7.84
N GLU A 131 18.84 -13.31 -8.80
CA GLU A 131 19.04 -11.87 -8.60
C GLU A 131 17.98 -11.30 -7.64
N ALA A 132 16.74 -11.73 -7.73
CA ALA A 132 15.68 -11.32 -6.79
C ALA A 132 16.02 -11.70 -5.34
N LEU A 133 16.53 -12.92 -5.10
CA LEU A 133 16.97 -13.34 -3.76
C LEU A 133 18.19 -12.55 -3.27
N LYS A 134 19.11 -12.17 -4.17
CA LYS A 134 20.23 -11.30 -3.80
C LYS A 134 19.74 -9.93 -3.36
N GLN A 135 18.85 -9.30 -4.12
CA GLN A 135 18.23 -8.03 -3.76
C GLN A 135 17.43 -8.14 -2.46
N SER A 136 16.74 -9.26 -2.24
CA SER A 136 16.02 -9.51 -0.97
C SER A 136 16.96 -9.50 0.24
N ARG A 137 18.19 -10.02 0.12
CA ARG A 137 19.21 -9.93 1.17
C ARG A 137 19.58 -8.48 1.47
N GLU A 138 19.81 -7.69 0.42
CA GLU A 138 20.16 -6.27 0.54
C GLU A 138 19.02 -5.47 1.20
N MET A 139 17.76 -5.80 0.87
CA MET A 139 16.59 -5.18 1.50
C MET A 139 16.48 -5.53 2.99
N LEU A 140 16.72 -6.78 3.38
CA LEU A 140 16.74 -7.19 4.79
C LEU A 140 17.80 -6.42 5.58
N GLU A 141 19.02 -6.28 5.06
CA GLU A 141 20.08 -5.47 5.69
C GLU A 141 19.66 -4.00 5.82
N THR A 142 19.00 -3.44 4.79
CA THR A 142 18.52 -2.05 4.80
C THR A 142 17.54 -1.78 5.95
N VAL A 143 16.70 -2.76 6.29
CA VAL A 143 15.78 -2.67 7.43
C VAL A 143 16.36 -3.20 8.75
N GLY A 144 17.68 -3.47 8.79
CA GLY A 144 18.40 -3.91 9.99
C GLY A 144 18.08 -5.35 10.41
N ILE A 145 17.89 -6.24 9.44
CA ILE A 145 17.75 -7.69 9.63
C ILE A 145 18.93 -8.35 8.88
N SER A 146 19.66 -9.28 9.55
CA SER A 146 20.76 -9.99 8.89
C SER A 146 20.28 -10.75 7.65
N SER A 147 21.02 -10.59 6.56
CA SER A 147 20.77 -11.27 5.28
C SER A 147 20.80 -12.80 5.36
N ASP A 148 21.46 -13.38 6.36
CA ASP A 148 21.48 -14.83 6.60
C ASP A 148 20.10 -15.39 6.94
N ARG A 149 19.21 -14.53 7.45
CA ARG A 149 17.85 -14.89 7.84
C ARG A 149 16.85 -14.96 6.67
N ILE A 150 17.33 -14.83 5.45
CA ILE A 150 16.48 -14.86 4.24
C ILE A 150 15.65 -16.15 4.13
N PHE A 151 16.14 -17.26 4.66
CA PHE A 151 15.46 -18.56 4.62
C PHE A 151 14.60 -18.84 5.86
N ASP A 152 14.54 -17.89 6.80
CA ASP A 152 13.70 -18.01 7.97
C ASP A 152 12.22 -17.76 7.62
N TYR A 153 11.34 -18.39 8.39
CA TYR A 153 9.89 -18.21 8.28
C TYR A 153 9.40 -17.09 9.20
N PRO A 154 8.25 -16.45 8.89
CA PRO A 154 7.71 -15.36 9.68
C PRO A 154 7.59 -15.65 11.18
N HIS A 155 7.26 -16.89 11.59
CA HIS A 155 7.12 -17.28 13.00
C HIS A 155 8.44 -17.24 13.78
N GLN A 156 9.59 -17.23 13.10
CA GLN A 156 10.92 -17.15 13.71
C GLN A 156 11.33 -15.70 14.02
N PHE A 157 10.53 -14.71 13.63
CA PHE A 157 10.78 -13.29 13.84
C PHE A 157 9.89 -12.71 14.94
N SER A 158 10.43 -11.76 15.71
CA SER A 158 9.63 -10.96 16.65
C SER A 158 8.63 -10.06 15.89
N GLY A 159 7.61 -9.53 16.57
CA GLY A 159 6.64 -8.63 15.96
C GLY A 159 7.27 -7.43 15.25
N GLY A 160 8.24 -6.76 15.90
CA GLY A 160 8.96 -5.64 15.30
C GLY A 160 9.85 -6.04 14.12
N MET A 161 10.40 -7.25 14.12
CA MET A 161 11.14 -7.77 12.96
C MET A 161 10.22 -8.08 11.80
N ARG A 162 9.04 -8.69 12.05
CA ARG A 162 8.03 -8.92 10.99
C ARG A 162 7.58 -7.62 10.35
N GLN A 163 7.36 -6.58 11.16
CA GLN A 163 7.02 -5.25 10.63
C GLN A 163 8.13 -4.72 9.70
N ARG A 164 9.40 -4.89 10.08
CA ARG A 164 10.54 -4.50 9.22
C ARG A 164 10.62 -5.32 7.94
N VAL A 165 10.30 -6.61 7.99
CA VAL A 165 10.19 -7.46 6.79
C VAL A 165 9.09 -6.96 5.84
N VAL A 166 7.93 -6.57 6.38
CA VAL A 166 6.83 -6.01 5.57
C VAL A 166 7.21 -4.67 4.94
N ILE A 167 8.12 -3.92 5.55
CA ILE A 167 8.65 -2.66 5.02
C ILE A 167 9.69 -2.92 3.92
N ALA A 168 10.47 -4.01 4.02
CA ALA A 168 11.48 -4.42 3.04
C ALA A 168 10.87 -4.76 1.69
#